data_403c26f53edbabf5b3a6ef790beaa234
#
_entry.id   403c26f53edbabf5b3a6ef790beaa234
#
_cell.length_a   1.000
_cell.length_b   1.000
_cell.length_c   1.000
_cell.angle_alpha   90.00
_cell.angle_beta   90.00
_cell.angle_gamma   90.00
#
_symmetry.space_group_name_H-M   'P 1'
#
loop_
_entity.id
_entity.type
_entity.pdbx_description
1 polymer ?
#
loop_
_entity_poly.entity_id
_entity_poly.type
_entity_poly.pdbx_seq_one_letter_code
_entity_poly.pdbx_strand_id
1 'polypeptide(L)'
;YGWRGAEVENILKFEKDFPGAKVIRLEQNYRSTPHILAAASGLIAHNADRHGKTLWTDKSEGEKVIINAAWDGAEEARQIGEGIEALQRRQIGLGDIAILVRAGFQTREFEERFITLGIPYRVIGGPRFYERQEIRDALAYLRLINQPDDALAFERIVNVPRRGIGESTLKQLNELARRLSVSLPEAARRIVETDELKPAARRALTSLVQNFQRWRQLAETTPQSELCQQVLDEAGYTDMWRLDKSIEAPGRLENLKELVHAMEEFDSLGSFLEHVALVMENSGGAPGDMVTLMTLHGAKGLEFDIVFLPGWEEGLFPHQRALDENGMKGLEEERRLAYVGITRARKQATISYAANRRIHNQWQSALPSRFLAELPKENLDRRDGNLLRQTRSVGEVDWQSGWGGSSWGGTGSYNNSRNSATRGAGSTWTGNTRRRDNVIDVEPDAVRLVKKGSSHQAGDRVFHQKFGYGRVVMADGDKLEISFDKAGLKKVMAGFVIRADQA
;
A
#
# COMPACT_ATOMS: atom_id res chain seq x y z
N TYR A 1 -1.57 24.02 -3.80
CA TYR A 1 -2.30 24.19 -2.52
C TYR A 1 -3.78 24.57 -2.69
N GLY A 2 -4.35 24.47 -3.89
CA GLY A 2 -5.78 24.69 -4.13
C GLY A 2 -6.68 23.89 -3.19
N TRP A 3 -6.28 22.66 -2.87
CA TRP A 3 -6.94 21.78 -1.90
C TRP A 3 -6.95 22.32 -0.44
N ARG A 4 -6.10 23.33 -0.13
CA ARG A 4 -6.13 24.07 1.16
C ARG A 4 -6.82 25.43 1.04
N GLY A 5 -7.55 25.69 -0.05
CA GLY A 5 -8.22 26.95 -0.29
C GLY A 5 -7.31 28.09 -0.78
N ALA A 6 -6.09 27.76 -1.24
CA ALA A 6 -5.21 28.75 -1.83
C ALA A 6 -5.59 28.97 -3.31
N GLU A 7 -6.00 30.17 -3.65
CA GLU A 7 -6.32 30.59 -5.02
C GLU A 7 -5.18 31.44 -5.58
N VAL A 8 -4.57 30.97 -6.66
CA VAL A 8 -3.48 31.69 -7.36
C VAL A 8 -3.98 33.04 -7.88
N GLU A 9 -5.25 33.11 -8.25
CA GLU A 9 -5.90 34.34 -8.77
C GLU A 9 -5.83 35.51 -7.78
N ASN A 10 -5.84 35.26 -6.46
CA ASN A 10 -5.74 36.29 -5.46
C ASN A 10 -4.39 37.05 -5.53
N ILE A 11 -3.30 36.31 -5.83
CA ILE A 11 -1.98 36.94 -6.02
C ILE A 11 -1.94 37.74 -7.33
N LEU A 12 -2.54 37.19 -8.39
CA LEU A 12 -2.60 37.85 -9.72
C LEU A 12 -3.47 39.10 -9.72
N LYS A 13 -4.51 39.14 -8.89
CA LYS A 13 -5.41 40.31 -8.75
C LYS A 13 -4.88 41.37 -7.78
N PHE A 14 -3.82 41.08 -7.00
CA PHE A 14 -3.35 41.97 -5.94
C PHE A 14 -3.05 43.40 -6.42
N GLU A 15 -2.34 43.56 -7.54
CA GLU A 15 -2.02 44.89 -8.10
C GLU A 15 -3.29 45.65 -8.58
N LYS A 16 -4.32 44.89 -9.00
CA LYS A 16 -5.60 45.46 -9.43
C LYS A 16 -6.46 45.85 -8.23
N ASP A 17 -6.45 45.03 -7.17
CA ASP A 17 -7.24 45.26 -5.97
C ASP A 17 -6.60 46.36 -5.07
N PHE A 18 -5.28 46.54 -5.18
CA PHE A 18 -4.53 47.55 -4.44
C PHE A 18 -3.71 48.44 -5.42
N PRO A 19 -4.37 49.38 -6.14
CA PRO A 19 -3.66 50.25 -7.07
C PRO A 19 -2.60 51.10 -6.36
N GLY A 20 -1.40 51.10 -6.90
CA GLY A 20 -0.26 51.82 -6.32
C GLY A 20 0.59 51.01 -5.31
N ALA A 21 0.25 49.76 -5.03
CA ALA A 21 1.08 48.88 -4.24
C ALA A 21 2.45 48.64 -4.92
N LYS A 22 3.53 48.77 -4.14
CA LYS A 22 4.88 48.49 -4.65
C LYS A 22 5.15 47.01 -4.61
N VAL A 23 5.26 46.37 -5.80
CA VAL A 23 5.59 44.95 -5.94
C VAL A 23 7.11 44.80 -6.03
N ILE A 24 7.71 44.08 -5.05
CA ILE A 24 9.13 43.79 -5.03
C ILE A 24 9.28 42.29 -5.33
N ARG A 25 10.01 41.94 -6.38
CA ARG A 25 10.27 40.57 -6.79
C ARG A 25 11.60 40.12 -6.20
N LEU A 26 11.59 39.02 -5.42
CA LEU A 26 12.79 38.38 -4.93
C LEU A 26 13.28 37.41 -6.02
N GLU A 27 14.29 37.79 -6.78
CA GLU A 27 14.77 37.03 -7.95
C GLU A 27 16.09 36.32 -7.72
N GLN A 28 16.89 36.77 -6.72
CA GLN A 28 18.12 36.07 -6.35
C GLN A 28 17.82 34.78 -5.61
N ASN A 29 18.34 33.68 -6.12
CA ASN A 29 18.28 32.35 -5.51
C ASN A 29 19.65 31.96 -4.95
N TYR A 30 19.72 31.74 -3.66
CA TYR A 30 20.94 31.32 -2.95
C TYR A 30 21.08 29.79 -2.85
N ARG A 31 19.99 29.04 -3.10
CA ARG A 31 19.91 27.60 -2.87
C ARG A 31 20.59 26.79 -3.98
N SER A 32 20.08 26.89 -5.18
CA SER A 32 20.36 25.98 -6.28
C SER A 32 21.48 26.47 -7.21
N THR A 33 22.09 25.53 -7.94
CA THR A 33 23.07 25.83 -8.99
C THR A 33 22.39 26.39 -10.26
N PRO A 34 23.14 27.01 -11.18
CA PRO A 34 22.59 27.60 -12.40
C PRO A 34 21.79 26.61 -13.26
N HIS A 35 22.29 25.37 -13.42
CA HIS A 35 21.63 24.33 -14.22
C HIS A 35 20.29 23.89 -13.61
N ILE A 36 20.23 23.76 -12.29
CA ILE A 36 18.98 23.42 -11.57
C ILE A 36 17.95 24.53 -11.76
N LEU A 37 18.37 25.80 -11.60
CA LEU A 37 17.48 26.95 -11.78
C LEU A 37 17.00 27.10 -13.21
N ALA A 38 17.87 26.91 -14.19
CA ALA A 38 17.52 26.97 -15.60
C ALA A 38 16.54 25.88 -15.98
N ALA A 39 16.77 24.63 -15.53
CA ALA A 39 15.85 23.52 -15.73
C ALA A 39 14.45 23.83 -15.15
N ALA A 40 14.40 24.27 -13.90
CA ALA A 40 13.13 24.62 -13.25
C ALA A 40 12.45 25.82 -13.92
N SER A 41 13.19 26.84 -14.29
CA SER A 41 12.67 28.04 -14.96
C SER A 41 12.14 27.74 -16.36
N GLY A 42 12.83 26.88 -17.12
CA GLY A 42 12.36 26.40 -18.42
C GLY A 42 11.03 25.66 -18.31
N LEU A 43 10.94 24.72 -17.35
CA LEU A 43 9.73 23.97 -17.09
C LEU A 43 8.56 24.88 -16.75
N ILE A 44 8.69 25.76 -15.77
CA ILE A 44 7.58 26.61 -15.30
C ILE A 44 7.20 27.69 -16.32
N ALA A 45 8.04 27.97 -17.28
CA ALA A 45 7.73 28.92 -18.37
C ALA A 45 6.54 28.48 -19.25
N HIS A 46 6.22 27.18 -19.25
CA HIS A 46 5.08 26.63 -19.98
C HIS A 46 3.72 26.88 -19.30
N ASN A 47 3.68 27.44 -18.09
CA ASN A 47 2.44 27.91 -17.46
C ASN A 47 2.07 29.30 -18.00
N ALA A 48 0.81 29.44 -18.46
CA ALA A 48 0.32 30.69 -19.05
C ALA A 48 0.07 31.79 -18.00
N ASP A 49 -0.59 31.41 -16.89
CA ASP A 49 -1.00 32.34 -15.84
C ASP A 49 0.06 32.44 -14.74
N ARG A 50 1.04 33.33 -14.93
CA ARG A 50 2.05 33.61 -13.90
C ARG A 50 2.55 35.05 -13.97
N HIS A 51 2.90 35.61 -12.80
CA HIS A 51 3.78 36.78 -12.76
C HIS A 51 5.20 36.33 -13.09
N GLY A 52 5.66 36.59 -14.29
CA GLY A 52 7.01 36.23 -14.74
C GLY A 52 8.08 36.82 -13.82
N LYS A 53 8.95 35.97 -13.28
CA LYS A 53 10.22 36.36 -12.65
C LYS A 53 11.31 35.44 -13.18
N THR A 54 12.51 36.00 -13.33
CA THR A 54 13.69 35.24 -13.74
C THR A 54 14.57 35.06 -12.53
N LEU A 55 14.65 33.83 -12.03
CA LEU A 55 15.55 33.52 -10.92
C LEU A 55 17.00 33.49 -11.44
N TRP A 56 17.89 34.09 -10.70
CA TRP A 56 19.34 34.04 -10.93
C TRP A 56 20.07 33.67 -9.65
N THR A 57 21.31 33.21 -9.76
CA THR A 57 22.17 32.82 -8.64
C THR A 57 23.57 33.33 -8.84
N ASP A 58 24.24 33.66 -7.74
CA ASP A 58 25.68 34.06 -7.73
C ASP A 58 26.60 32.84 -7.90
N LYS A 59 26.08 31.61 -7.81
CA LYS A 59 26.86 30.40 -8.08
C LYS A 59 27.20 30.35 -9.55
N SER A 60 28.47 30.15 -9.84
CA SER A 60 28.98 30.13 -11.23
C SER A 60 29.03 28.72 -11.83
N GLU A 61 29.01 27.68 -10.99
CA GLU A 61 29.22 26.28 -11.42
C GLU A 61 28.18 25.36 -10.77
N GLY A 62 28.07 24.16 -11.32
CA GLY A 62 27.20 23.08 -10.80
C GLY A 62 27.01 21.98 -11.82
N GLU A 63 26.61 20.82 -11.36
CA GLU A 63 26.28 19.69 -12.22
C GLU A 63 24.95 19.96 -12.95
N LYS A 64 24.85 19.45 -14.20
CA LYS A 64 23.60 19.43 -14.96
C LYS A 64 22.58 18.53 -14.27
N VAL A 65 21.30 18.78 -14.49
CA VAL A 65 20.23 17.90 -14.02
C VAL A 65 20.33 16.56 -14.75
N ILE A 66 20.45 15.48 -14.00
CA ILE A 66 20.61 14.14 -14.54
C ILE A 66 19.24 13.56 -14.88
N ILE A 67 19.10 12.96 -16.07
CA ILE A 67 17.90 12.22 -16.48
C ILE A 67 18.30 10.76 -16.68
N ASN A 68 17.70 9.88 -15.88
CA ASN A 68 17.88 8.44 -15.97
C ASN A 68 16.59 7.75 -16.42
N ALA A 69 16.72 6.66 -17.18
CA ALA A 69 15.64 5.73 -17.44
C ALA A 69 15.94 4.39 -16.77
N ALA A 70 14.92 3.79 -16.21
CA ALA A 70 14.94 2.44 -15.67
C ALA A 70 14.01 1.53 -16.48
N TRP A 71 14.24 0.22 -16.43
CA TRP A 71 13.33 -0.74 -17.06
C TRP A 71 11.97 -0.75 -16.39
N ASP A 72 11.94 -0.78 -15.06
CA ASP A 72 10.76 -0.76 -14.21
C ASP A 72 11.03 -0.02 -12.88
N GLY A 73 10.06 -0.01 -11.97
CA GLY A 73 10.18 0.66 -10.69
C GLY A 73 11.21 0.02 -9.76
N ALA A 74 11.34 -1.30 -9.78
CA ALA A 74 12.35 -2.00 -8.96
C ALA A 74 13.76 -1.64 -9.42
N GLU A 75 13.98 -1.56 -10.73
CA GLU A 75 15.24 -1.10 -11.31
C GLU A 75 15.50 0.38 -11.00
N GLU A 76 14.45 1.23 -11.03
CA GLU A 76 14.55 2.63 -10.63
C GLU A 76 15.02 2.76 -9.17
N ALA A 77 14.39 1.99 -8.24
CA ALA A 77 14.77 1.95 -6.84
C ALA A 77 16.20 1.40 -6.64
N ARG A 78 16.61 0.41 -7.45
CA ARG A 78 17.96 -0.14 -7.44
C ARG A 78 19.00 0.90 -7.84
N GLN A 79 18.78 1.61 -8.96
CA GLN A 79 19.68 2.66 -9.45
C GLN A 79 19.83 3.80 -8.44
N ILE A 80 18.74 4.21 -7.79
CA ILE A 80 18.77 5.24 -6.75
C ILE A 80 19.54 4.74 -5.52
N GLY A 81 19.30 3.51 -5.07
CA GLY A 81 20.03 2.91 -3.96
C GLY A 81 21.55 2.87 -4.21
N GLU A 82 21.98 2.39 -5.38
CA GLU A 82 23.38 2.37 -5.81
C GLU A 82 23.97 3.80 -5.91
N GLY A 83 23.16 4.74 -6.38
CA GLY A 83 23.53 6.16 -6.41
C GLY A 83 23.81 6.72 -5.02
N ILE A 84 22.96 6.38 -4.04
CA ILE A 84 23.13 6.78 -2.64
C ILE A 84 24.41 6.17 -2.05
N GLU A 85 24.66 4.88 -2.26
CA GLU A 85 25.91 4.23 -1.82
C GLU A 85 27.15 4.89 -2.44
N ALA A 86 27.09 5.26 -3.72
CA ALA A 86 28.17 5.97 -4.40
C ALA A 86 28.41 7.36 -3.79
N LEU A 87 27.34 8.06 -3.39
CA LEU A 87 27.42 9.36 -2.70
C LEU A 87 28.01 9.21 -1.28
N GLN A 88 27.66 8.16 -0.54
CA GLN A 88 28.25 7.86 0.76
C GLN A 88 29.76 7.61 0.65
N ARG A 89 30.22 6.88 -0.39
CA ARG A 89 31.66 6.70 -0.65
C ARG A 89 32.37 8.02 -0.91
N ARG A 90 31.66 9.04 -1.39
CA ARG A 90 32.14 10.43 -1.56
C ARG A 90 31.95 11.28 -0.31
N GLN A 91 31.63 10.66 0.84
CA GLN A 91 31.43 11.31 2.15
C GLN A 91 30.27 12.33 2.18
N ILE A 92 29.25 12.13 1.36
CA ILE A 92 28.01 12.90 1.43
C ILE A 92 27.12 12.24 2.50
N GLY A 93 26.66 13.03 3.47
CA GLY A 93 25.77 12.57 4.53
C GLY A 93 24.40 12.15 4.00
N LEU A 94 23.82 11.11 4.59
CA LEU A 94 22.48 10.63 4.21
C LEU A 94 21.41 11.69 4.46
N GLY A 95 21.55 12.51 5.51
CA GLY A 95 20.63 13.61 5.84
C GLY A 95 20.59 14.72 4.80
N ASP A 96 21.62 14.81 3.93
CA ASP A 96 21.69 15.75 2.82
C ASP A 96 21.00 15.22 1.56
N ILE A 97 20.47 13.98 1.57
CA ILE A 97 19.84 13.29 0.45
C ILE A 97 18.34 13.17 0.67
N ALA A 98 17.56 13.54 -0.35
CA ALA A 98 16.12 13.33 -0.35
C ALA A 98 15.64 12.63 -1.63
N ILE A 99 14.60 11.80 -1.46
CA ILE A 99 13.81 11.24 -2.54
C ILE A 99 12.43 11.85 -2.45
N LEU A 100 12.02 12.53 -3.52
CA LEU A 100 10.77 13.26 -3.58
C LEU A 100 9.83 12.60 -4.59
N VAL A 101 8.82 11.91 -4.08
CA VAL A 101 7.81 11.20 -4.87
C VAL A 101 6.57 12.05 -5.10
N ARG A 102 5.82 11.79 -6.17
CA ARG A 102 4.57 12.48 -6.42
C ARG A 102 3.44 11.99 -5.51
N ALA A 103 3.33 10.70 -5.31
CA ALA A 103 2.29 10.06 -4.51
C ALA A 103 2.90 9.16 -3.43
N GLY A 104 2.17 9.02 -2.31
CA GLY A 104 2.68 8.28 -1.16
C GLY A 104 2.96 6.80 -1.45
N PHE A 105 2.18 6.14 -2.31
CA PHE A 105 2.37 4.72 -2.62
C PHE A 105 3.74 4.42 -3.25
N GLN A 106 4.31 5.36 -4.01
CA GLN A 106 5.63 5.20 -4.63
C GLN A 106 6.77 4.95 -3.62
N THR A 107 6.54 5.21 -2.31
CA THR A 107 7.63 5.03 -1.32
C THR A 107 7.97 3.56 -1.09
N ARG A 108 7.07 2.61 -1.35
CA ARG A 108 7.25 1.19 -1.05
C ARG A 108 8.54 0.60 -1.66
N GLU A 109 8.72 0.74 -2.96
CA GLU A 109 9.88 0.18 -3.67
C GLU A 109 11.21 0.71 -3.12
N PHE A 110 11.25 2.00 -2.75
CA PHE A 110 12.44 2.61 -2.13
C PHE A 110 12.64 2.13 -0.70
N GLU A 111 11.57 2.02 0.08
CA GLU A 111 11.60 1.54 1.46
C GLU A 111 12.15 0.10 1.52
N GLU A 112 11.63 -0.81 0.68
CA GLU A 112 12.08 -2.19 0.58
C GLU A 112 13.52 -2.28 0.10
N ARG A 113 13.89 -1.48 -0.91
CA ARG A 113 15.28 -1.45 -1.39
C ARG A 113 16.25 -0.97 -0.34
N PHE A 114 15.90 0.06 0.43
CA PHE A 114 16.76 0.59 1.49
C PHE A 114 16.94 -0.40 2.65
N ILE A 115 15.89 -1.14 3.00
CA ILE A 115 15.99 -2.22 3.98
C ILE A 115 16.97 -3.29 3.48
N THR A 116 16.86 -3.70 2.22
CA THR A 116 17.76 -4.70 1.60
C THR A 116 19.22 -4.23 1.60
N LEU A 117 19.48 -2.95 1.32
CA LEU A 117 20.83 -2.36 1.30
C LEU A 117 21.32 -1.93 2.68
N GLY A 118 20.49 -1.98 3.72
CA GLY A 118 20.82 -1.45 5.04
C GLY A 118 20.99 0.07 5.07
N ILE A 119 20.38 0.80 4.14
CA ILE A 119 20.42 2.27 4.09
C ILE A 119 19.39 2.83 5.08
N PRO A 120 19.82 3.58 6.12
CA PRO A 120 18.89 4.22 7.04
C PRO A 120 18.05 5.28 6.34
N TYR A 121 16.73 5.25 6.54
CA TYR A 121 15.80 6.22 5.97
C TYR A 121 14.69 6.62 6.93
N ARG A 122 14.08 7.77 6.66
CA ARG A 122 12.87 8.25 7.33
C ARG A 122 11.84 8.70 6.31
N VAL A 123 10.57 8.40 6.59
CA VAL A 123 9.44 8.90 5.80
C VAL A 123 8.89 10.15 6.51
N ILE A 124 8.77 11.27 5.78
CA ILE A 124 8.19 12.52 6.29
C ILE A 124 6.82 12.73 5.67
N GLY A 125 5.84 13.04 6.52
CA GLY A 125 4.46 13.30 6.13
C GLY A 125 3.51 12.11 6.26
N GLY A 126 3.97 11.03 6.87
CA GLY A 126 3.15 9.85 7.15
C GLY A 126 3.95 8.66 7.67
N PRO A 127 3.28 7.57 8.07
CA PRO A 127 3.94 6.33 8.43
C PRO A 127 4.55 5.66 7.18
N ARG A 128 5.47 4.73 7.42
CA ARG A 128 6.01 3.83 6.39
C ARG A 128 4.89 3.06 5.71
N PHE A 129 5.14 2.55 4.50
CA PHE A 129 4.08 1.94 3.69
C PHE A 129 3.29 0.87 4.44
N TYR A 130 3.96 -0.14 4.99
CA TYR A 130 3.30 -1.24 5.71
C TYR A 130 2.73 -0.87 7.10
N GLU A 131 3.06 0.30 7.62
CA GLU A 131 2.52 0.82 8.88
C GLU A 131 1.22 1.63 8.69
N ARG A 132 0.86 1.98 7.45
CA ARG A 132 -0.35 2.75 7.15
C ARG A 132 -1.60 1.98 7.57
N GLN A 133 -2.59 2.72 8.07
CA GLN A 133 -3.81 2.12 8.60
C GLN A 133 -4.48 1.17 7.60
N GLU A 134 -4.70 1.65 6.38
CA GLU A 134 -5.36 0.90 5.32
C GLU A 134 -4.59 -0.35 4.92
N ILE A 135 -3.27 -0.31 4.96
CA ILE A 135 -2.41 -1.46 4.66
C ILE A 135 -2.44 -2.46 5.81
N ARG A 136 -2.33 -1.98 7.07
CA ARG A 136 -2.42 -2.85 8.25
C ARG A 136 -3.76 -3.56 8.36
N ASP A 137 -4.85 -2.90 7.97
CA ASP A 137 -6.18 -3.50 7.94
C ASP A 137 -6.26 -4.58 6.85
N ALA A 138 -5.79 -4.28 5.63
CA ALA A 138 -5.71 -5.24 4.53
C ALA A 138 -4.85 -6.46 4.88
N LEU A 139 -3.66 -6.23 5.44
CA LEU A 139 -2.78 -7.31 5.92
C LEU A 139 -3.44 -8.16 7.01
N ALA A 140 -4.26 -7.58 7.88
CA ALA A 140 -4.97 -8.35 8.90
C ALA A 140 -6.03 -9.29 8.28
N TYR A 141 -6.71 -8.88 7.21
CA TYR A 141 -7.57 -9.79 6.44
C TYR A 141 -6.78 -10.95 5.85
N LEU A 142 -5.65 -10.67 5.21
CA LEU A 142 -4.80 -11.67 4.58
C LEU A 142 -4.17 -12.61 5.60
N ARG A 143 -3.70 -12.08 6.73
CA ARG A 143 -3.15 -12.89 7.84
C ARG A 143 -4.20 -13.85 8.39
N LEU A 144 -5.44 -13.43 8.55
CA LEU A 144 -6.51 -14.28 9.05
C LEU A 144 -6.94 -15.37 8.05
N ILE A 145 -6.69 -15.17 6.76
CA ILE A 145 -6.84 -16.21 5.73
C ILE A 145 -5.72 -17.24 5.89
N ASN A 146 -4.47 -16.79 5.99
CA ASN A 146 -3.28 -17.65 6.11
C ASN A 146 -3.18 -18.34 7.47
N GLN A 147 -3.55 -17.64 8.54
CA GLN A 147 -3.52 -18.12 9.93
C GLN A 147 -4.89 -17.95 10.58
N PRO A 148 -5.76 -18.98 10.52
CA PRO A 148 -7.17 -18.89 10.96
C PRO A 148 -7.37 -18.51 12.43
N ASP A 149 -6.36 -18.66 13.26
CA ASP A 149 -6.43 -18.42 14.70
C ASP A 149 -5.70 -17.14 15.16
N ASP A 150 -5.30 -16.26 14.21
CA ASP A 150 -4.71 -14.96 14.53
C ASP A 150 -5.75 -14.03 15.21
N ALA A 151 -5.71 -14.01 16.54
CA ALA A 151 -6.62 -13.23 17.36
C ALA A 151 -6.45 -11.71 17.16
N LEU A 152 -5.21 -11.24 16.98
CA LEU A 152 -4.93 -9.81 16.79
C LEU A 152 -5.42 -9.31 15.44
N ALA A 153 -5.21 -10.09 14.38
CA ALA A 153 -5.75 -9.78 13.07
C ALA A 153 -7.28 -9.76 13.09
N PHE A 154 -7.92 -10.72 13.77
CA PHE A 154 -9.38 -10.76 13.90
C PHE A 154 -9.91 -9.54 14.65
N GLU A 155 -9.37 -9.22 15.82
CA GLU A 155 -9.80 -8.07 16.63
C GLU A 155 -9.70 -6.77 15.82
N ARG A 156 -8.66 -6.64 15.02
CA ARG A 156 -8.46 -5.47 14.17
C ARG A 156 -9.56 -5.29 13.14
N ILE A 157 -10.00 -6.36 12.45
CA ILE A 157 -10.87 -6.24 11.27
C ILE A 157 -12.33 -6.61 11.53
N VAL A 158 -12.68 -7.18 12.66
CA VAL A 158 -14.01 -7.71 12.93
C VAL A 158 -15.13 -6.67 12.74
N ASN A 159 -14.83 -5.40 13.01
CA ASN A 159 -15.75 -4.28 12.81
C ASN A 159 -15.21 -3.18 11.87
N VAL A 160 -14.28 -3.54 11.00
CA VAL A 160 -13.72 -2.68 9.95
C VAL A 160 -13.87 -3.37 8.60
N PRO A 161 -14.77 -2.91 7.71
CA PRO A 161 -15.77 -1.82 7.86
C PRO A 161 -16.77 -2.03 9.01
N ARG A 162 -17.49 -0.99 9.37
CA ARG A 162 -18.49 -1.08 10.47
C ARG A 162 -19.60 -2.10 10.16
N ARG A 163 -19.67 -3.15 10.97
CA ARG A 163 -20.64 -4.26 10.84
C ARG A 163 -21.66 -4.30 11.98
N GLY A 164 -21.63 -3.32 12.90
CA GLY A 164 -22.47 -3.34 14.08
C GLY A 164 -22.00 -4.32 15.17
N ILE A 165 -20.77 -4.81 15.06
CA ILE A 165 -20.12 -5.64 16.08
C ILE A 165 -19.43 -4.69 17.05
N GLY A 166 -20.13 -4.33 18.12
CA GLY A 166 -19.65 -3.38 19.11
C GLY A 166 -18.81 -4.02 20.22
N GLU A 167 -18.30 -3.15 21.10
CA GLU A 167 -17.43 -3.53 22.22
C GLU A 167 -18.03 -4.60 23.14
N SER A 168 -19.37 -4.56 23.37
CA SER A 168 -20.07 -5.57 24.19
C SER A 168 -19.99 -6.96 23.56
N THR A 169 -20.08 -7.08 22.24
CA THR A 169 -19.95 -8.34 21.53
C THR A 169 -18.50 -8.84 21.60
N LEU A 170 -17.53 -7.94 21.43
CA LEU A 170 -16.11 -8.30 21.57
C LEU A 170 -15.77 -8.79 22.98
N LYS A 171 -16.32 -8.16 24.01
CA LYS A 171 -16.16 -8.64 25.41
C LYS A 171 -16.71 -10.04 25.58
N GLN A 172 -17.90 -10.34 25.05
CA GLN A 172 -18.49 -11.69 25.09
C GLN A 172 -17.62 -12.72 24.37
N LEU A 173 -17.08 -12.36 23.18
CA LEU A 173 -16.15 -13.22 22.44
C LEU A 173 -14.87 -13.50 23.22
N ASN A 174 -14.26 -12.47 23.79
CA ASN A 174 -13.04 -12.61 24.61
C ASN A 174 -13.28 -13.46 25.86
N GLU A 175 -14.43 -13.30 26.51
CA GLU A 175 -14.81 -14.10 27.67
C GLU A 175 -15.01 -15.57 27.30
N LEU A 176 -15.68 -15.84 26.17
CA LEU A 176 -15.87 -17.19 25.66
C LEU A 176 -14.53 -17.83 25.28
N ALA A 177 -13.68 -17.09 24.55
CA ALA A 177 -12.35 -17.57 24.15
C ALA A 177 -11.51 -18.00 25.36
N ARG A 178 -11.52 -17.21 26.44
CA ARG A 178 -10.83 -17.53 27.70
C ARG A 178 -11.41 -18.76 28.39
N ARG A 179 -12.74 -18.84 28.48
CA ARG A 179 -13.42 -19.99 29.15
C ARG A 179 -13.18 -21.31 28.44
N LEU A 180 -13.17 -21.28 27.10
CA LEU A 180 -12.95 -22.46 26.28
C LEU A 180 -11.46 -22.73 25.98
N SER A 181 -10.57 -21.81 26.35
CA SER A 181 -9.14 -21.87 26.00
C SER A 181 -8.91 -22.04 24.49
N VAL A 182 -9.65 -21.25 23.69
CA VAL A 182 -9.54 -21.23 22.21
C VAL A 182 -9.18 -19.83 21.73
N SER A 183 -8.81 -19.73 20.44
CA SER A 183 -8.57 -18.42 19.80
C SER A 183 -9.85 -17.60 19.69
N LEU A 184 -9.71 -16.27 19.55
CA LEU A 184 -10.84 -15.39 19.37
C LEU A 184 -11.66 -15.68 18.08
N PRO A 185 -11.02 -15.97 16.93
CA PRO A 185 -11.72 -16.43 15.72
C PRO A 185 -12.48 -17.74 15.94
N GLU A 186 -11.91 -18.70 16.69
CA GLU A 186 -12.60 -19.95 17.01
C GLU A 186 -13.80 -19.74 17.94
N ALA A 187 -13.68 -18.86 18.93
CA ALA A 187 -14.81 -18.47 19.76
C ALA A 187 -15.93 -17.83 18.92
N ALA A 188 -15.57 -17.00 17.92
CA ALA A 188 -16.52 -16.43 16.98
C ALA A 188 -17.24 -17.50 16.15
N ARG A 189 -16.51 -18.52 15.64
CA ARG A 189 -17.11 -19.65 14.91
C ARG A 189 -18.12 -20.43 15.75
N ARG A 190 -17.84 -20.59 17.03
CA ARG A 190 -18.72 -21.35 17.93
C ARG A 190 -19.96 -20.57 18.38
N ILE A 191 -19.78 -19.29 18.75
CA ILE A 191 -20.89 -18.49 19.32
C ILE A 191 -21.98 -18.18 18.29
N VAL A 192 -21.64 -18.06 16.99
CA VAL A 192 -22.62 -17.78 15.93
C VAL A 192 -23.67 -18.89 15.77
N GLU A 193 -23.36 -20.10 16.24
CA GLU A 193 -24.26 -21.23 16.22
C GLU A 193 -25.23 -21.25 17.41
N THR A 194 -25.13 -20.25 18.31
CA THR A 194 -25.93 -20.15 19.53
C THR A 194 -26.79 -18.87 19.55
N ASP A 195 -27.69 -18.76 20.54
CA ASP A 195 -28.55 -17.58 20.71
C ASP A 195 -27.97 -16.52 21.66
N GLU A 196 -26.66 -16.61 21.97
CA GLU A 196 -25.98 -15.71 22.91
C GLU A 196 -25.96 -14.27 22.43
N LEU A 197 -25.65 -14.07 21.15
CA LEU A 197 -25.53 -12.75 20.56
C LEU A 197 -26.89 -12.12 20.25
N LYS A 198 -26.92 -10.80 20.14
CA LYS A 198 -28.08 -10.09 19.58
C LYS A 198 -28.21 -10.48 18.09
N PRO A 199 -29.45 -10.57 17.55
CA PRO A 199 -29.68 -11.08 16.20
C PRO A 199 -28.91 -10.33 15.09
N ALA A 200 -28.74 -9.01 15.21
CA ALA A 200 -28.01 -8.21 14.25
C ALA A 200 -26.50 -8.53 14.28
N ALA A 201 -25.87 -8.56 15.47
CA ALA A 201 -24.47 -8.88 15.65
C ALA A 201 -24.19 -10.34 15.25
N ARG A 202 -25.09 -11.26 15.57
CA ARG A 202 -24.99 -12.67 15.18
C ARG A 202 -24.96 -12.80 13.65
N ARG A 203 -25.90 -12.18 12.92
CA ARG A 203 -25.93 -12.22 11.46
C ARG A 203 -24.65 -11.67 10.85
N ALA A 204 -24.18 -10.51 11.33
CA ALA A 204 -22.96 -9.88 10.84
C ALA A 204 -21.72 -10.76 11.07
N LEU A 205 -21.61 -11.36 12.26
CA LEU A 205 -20.51 -12.25 12.60
C LEU A 205 -20.58 -13.57 11.83
N THR A 206 -21.78 -14.14 11.62
CA THR A 206 -21.96 -15.33 10.78
C THR A 206 -21.50 -15.09 9.36
N SER A 207 -21.92 -13.98 8.75
CA SER A 207 -21.49 -13.61 7.41
C SER A 207 -19.96 -13.47 7.32
N LEU A 208 -19.34 -12.83 8.31
CA LEU A 208 -17.88 -12.67 8.34
C LEU A 208 -17.17 -14.02 8.44
N VAL A 209 -17.61 -14.90 9.33
CA VAL A 209 -17.05 -16.26 9.51
C VAL A 209 -17.18 -17.08 8.21
N GLN A 210 -18.34 -17.04 7.56
CA GLN A 210 -18.57 -17.73 6.30
C GLN A 210 -17.70 -17.20 5.16
N ASN A 211 -17.53 -15.87 5.09
CA ASN A 211 -16.65 -15.25 4.11
C ASN A 211 -15.19 -15.73 4.30
N PHE A 212 -14.68 -15.76 5.53
CA PHE A 212 -13.33 -16.29 5.77
C PHE A 212 -13.18 -17.76 5.41
N GLN A 213 -14.19 -18.58 5.63
CA GLN A 213 -14.15 -20.00 5.19
C GLN A 213 -14.05 -20.10 3.66
N ARG A 214 -14.84 -19.30 2.94
CA ARG A 214 -14.81 -19.25 1.47
C ARG A 214 -13.48 -18.70 0.95
N TRP A 215 -12.97 -17.60 1.50
CA TRP A 215 -11.71 -17.00 1.06
C TRP A 215 -10.51 -17.93 1.26
N ARG A 216 -10.51 -18.76 2.30
CA ARG A 216 -9.48 -19.80 2.48
C ARG A 216 -9.51 -20.85 1.39
N GLN A 217 -10.71 -21.28 0.98
CA GLN A 217 -10.85 -22.20 -0.14
C GLN A 217 -10.39 -21.56 -1.46
N LEU A 218 -10.71 -20.29 -1.67
CA LEU A 218 -10.24 -19.53 -2.84
C LEU A 218 -8.71 -19.37 -2.84
N ALA A 219 -8.09 -19.20 -1.68
CA ALA A 219 -6.63 -19.05 -1.57
C ALA A 219 -5.84 -20.27 -2.09
N GLU A 220 -6.46 -21.45 -2.20
CA GLU A 220 -5.83 -22.64 -2.75
C GLU A 220 -5.71 -22.62 -4.28
N THR A 221 -6.52 -21.83 -4.97
CA THR A 221 -6.65 -21.86 -6.43
C THR A 221 -6.48 -20.50 -7.11
N THR A 222 -6.57 -19.41 -6.35
CA THR A 222 -6.55 -18.03 -6.86
C THR A 222 -5.20 -17.40 -6.59
N PRO A 223 -4.59 -16.67 -7.56
CA PRO A 223 -3.39 -15.89 -7.33
C PRO A 223 -3.58 -14.91 -6.15
N GLN A 224 -2.54 -14.73 -5.33
CA GLN A 224 -2.63 -13.93 -4.10
C GLN A 224 -3.03 -12.47 -4.31
N SER A 225 -2.64 -11.85 -5.42
CA SER A 225 -3.02 -10.48 -5.76
C SER A 225 -4.53 -10.37 -6.09
N GLU A 226 -5.06 -11.31 -6.88
CA GLU A 226 -6.48 -11.40 -7.19
C GLU A 226 -7.31 -11.72 -5.95
N LEU A 227 -6.83 -12.66 -5.11
CA LEU A 227 -7.45 -12.99 -3.84
C LEU A 227 -7.53 -11.75 -2.94
N CYS A 228 -6.45 -10.98 -2.82
CA CYS A 228 -6.42 -9.76 -2.02
C CYS A 228 -7.49 -8.76 -2.48
N GLN A 229 -7.55 -8.49 -3.78
CA GLN A 229 -8.54 -7.58 -4.35
C GLN A 229 -9.96 -8.07 -4.07
N GLN A 230 -10.25 -9.33 -4.32
CA GLN A 230 -11.56 -9.94 -4.10
C GLN A 230 -11.97 -9.87 -2.62
N VAL A 231 -11.05 -10.19 -1.70
CA VAL A 231 -11.30 -10.14 -0.24
C VAL A 231 -11.63 -8.72 0.21
N LEU A 232 -10.88 -7.72 -0.22
CA LEU A 232 -11.10 -6.32 0.17
C LEU A 232 -12.42 -5.77 -0.40
N ASP A 233 -12.78 -6.14 -1.63
CA ASP A 233 -14.03 -5.73 -2.27
C ASP A 233 -15.23 -6.42 -1.59
N GLU A 234 -15.20 -7.75 -1.41
CA GLU A 234 -16.29 -8.49 -0.77
C GLU A 234 -16.46 -8.18 0.73
N ALA A 235 -15.36 -7.83 1.42
CA ALA A 235 -15.44 -7.33 2.79
C ALA A 235 -16.08 -5.95 2.90
N GLY A 236 -16.25 -5.24 1.77
CA GLY A 236 -16.71 -3.85 1.69
C GLY A 236 -15.64 -2.84 2.12
N TYR A 237 -14.36 -3.27 2.20
CA TYR A 237 -13.27 -2.42 2.67
C TYR A 237 -12.89 -1.36 1.65
N THR A 238 -12.81 -1.75 0.38
CA THR A 238 -12.56 -0.84 -0.73
C THR A 238 -13.69 0.18 -0.87
N ASP A 239 -14.95 -0.25 -0.75
CA ASP A 239 -16.11 0.64 -0.83
C ASP A 239 -16.18 1.61 0.34
N MET A 240 -15.76 1.22 1.53
CA MET A 240 -15.65 2.12 2.67
C MET A 240 -14.78 3.34 2.33
N TRP A 241 -13.63 3.13 1.66
CA TRP A 241 -12.74 4.23 1.24
C TRP A 241 -13.24 4.98 0.00
N ARG A 242 -13.96 4.31 -0.92
CA ARG A 242 -14.62 4.98 -2.06
C ARG A 242 -15.70 5.96 -1.63
N LEU A 243 -16.42 5.63 -0.55
CA LEU A 243 -17.49 6.45 0.00
C LEU A 243 -16.99 7.52 0.98
N ASP A 244 -15.76 7.41 1.45
CA ASP A 244 -15.12 8.40 2.32
C ASP A 244 -14.80 9.67 1.53
N LYS A 245 -15.30 10.81 2.04
CA LYS A 245 -15.12 12.14 1.42
C LYS A 245 -13.88 12.87 1.92
N SER A 246 -13.06 12.23 2.75
CA SER A 246 -11.79 12.82 3.22
C SER A 246 -10.82 13.02 2.06
N ILE A 247 -9.96 14.02 2.20
CA ILE A 247 -8.92 14.34 1.20
C ILE A 247 -7.93 13.17 1.05
N GLU A 248 -7.76 12.39 2.09
CA GLU A 248 -6.83 11.26 2.16
C GLU A 248 -7.37 9.98 1.51
N ALA A 249 -8.70 9.84 1.39
CA ALA A 249 -9.34 8.60 0.92
C ALA A 249 -8.83 8.11 -0.45
N PRO A 250 -8.66 8.97 -1.47
CA PRO A 250 -8.11 8.54 -2.74
C PRO A 250 -6.67 7.99 -2.63
N GLY A 251 -5.82 8.63 -1.83
CA GLY A 251 -4.46 8.16 -1.59
C GLY A 251 -4.42 6.81 -0.88
N ARG A 252 -5.39 6.53 0.01
CA ARG A 252 -5.54 5.22 0.65
C ARG A 252 -5.94 4.13 -0.35
N LEU A 253 -6.82 4.45 -1.30
CA LEU A 253 -7.16 3.53 -2.39
C LEU A 253 -5.95 3.24 -3.30
N GLU A 254 -5.13 4.24 -3.57
CA GLU A 254 -3.87 4.06 -4.31
C GLU A 254 -2.89 3.17 -3.53
N ASN A 255 -2.79 3.34 -2.21
CA ASN A 255 -1.98 2.47 -1.36
C ASN A 255 -2.47 1.01 -1.38
N LEU A 256 -3.80 0.77 -1.38
CA LEU A 256 -4.35 -0.59 -1.50
C LEU A 256 -4.05 -1.22 -2.86
N LYS A 257 -4.10 -0.45 -3.94
CA LYS A 257 -3.70 -0.94 -5.28
C LYS A 257 -2.21 -1.30 -5.31
N GLU A 258 -1.37 -0.47 -4.69
CA GLU A 258 0.06 -0.73 -4.58
C GLU A 258 0.34 -2.01 -3.76
N LEU A 259 -0.42 -2.25 -2.68
CA LEU A 259 -0.32 -3.50 -1.93
C LEU A 259 -0.63 -4.72 -2.81
N VAL A 260 -1.71 -4.66 -3.61
CA VAL A 260 -2.07 -5.73 -4.55
C VAL A 260 -0.95 -5.94 -5.57
N HIS A 261 -0.38 -4.84 -6.08
CA HIS A 261 0.74 -4.90 -7.01
C HIS A 261 1.99 -5.55 -6.40
N ALA A 262 2.35 -5.16 -5.17
CA ALA A 262 3.48 -5.75 -4.45
C ALA A 262 3.35 -7.27 -4.30
N MET A 263 2.12 -7.77 -4.11
CA MET A 263 1.89 -9.21 -3.97
C MET A 263 2.16 -10.01 -5.25
N GLU A 264 2.16 -9.39 -6.42
CA GLU A 264 2.44 -10.05 -7.70
C GLU A 264 3.89 -10.55 -7.81
N GLU A 265 4.80 -10.03 -6.99
CA GLU A 265 6.22 -10.39 -6.96
C GLU A 265 6.49 -11.71 -6.19
N PHE A 266 5.48 -12.24 -5.50
CA PHE A 266 5.62 -13.40 -4.61
C PHE A 266 4.84 -14.62 -5.15
N ASP A 267 5.36 -15.80 -4.86
CA ASP A 267 4.75 -17.06 -5.32
C ASP A 267 3.54 -17.48 -4.46
N SER A 268 3.44 -16.98 -3.23
CA SER A 268 2.38 -17.34 -2.30
C SER A 268 2.04 -16.24 -1.31
N LEU A 269 0.80 -16.28 -0.78
CA LEU A 269 0.38 -15.39 0.31
C LEU A 269 1.28 -15.52 1.54
N GLY A 270 1.73 -16.73 1.87
CA GLY A 270 2.61 -16.98 3.01
C GLY A 270 3.96 -16.26 2.86
N SER A 271 4.62 -16.42 1.70
CA SER A 271 5.92 -15.78 1.43
C SER A 271 5.83 -14.26 1.43
N PHE A 272 4.74 -13.70 0.92
CA PHE A 272 4.48 -12.26 0.98
C PHE A 272 4.34 -11.78 2.44
N LEU A 273 3.54 -12.46 3.26
CA LEU A 273 3.32 -12.07 4.66
C LEU A 273 4.60 -12.20 5.52
N GLU A 274 5.44 -13.19 5.24
CA GLU A 274 6.78 -13.34 5.86
C GLU A 274 7.69 -12.17 5.47
N HIS A 275 7.72 -11.82 4.19
CA HIS A 275 8.47 -10.66 3.73
C HIS A 275 8.04 -9.38 4.43
N VAL A 276 6.73 -9.11 4.50
CA VAL A 276 6.18 -7.93 5.20
C VAL A 276 6.59 -7.92 6.68
N ALA A 277 6.56 -9.07 7.35
CA ALA A 277 6.97 -9.17 8.75
C ALA A 277 8.45 -8.81 8.92
N LEU A 278 9.34 -9.29 8.05
CA LEU A 278 10.76 -8.95 8.04
C LEU A 278 11.00 -7.45 7.79
N VAL A 279 10.28 -6.87 6.84
CA VAL A 279 10.35 -5.43 6.54
C VAL A 279 9.94 -4.61 7.76
N MET A 280 8.88 -5.01 8.46
CA MET A 280 8.39 -4.29 9.64
C MET A 280 9.34 -4.43 10.85
N GLU A 281 9.98 -5.57 11.06
CA GLU A 281 10.98 -5.79 12.12
C GLU A 281 12.24 -4.95 11.90
N ASN A 282 12.76 -4.92 10.69
CA ASN A 282 13.99 -4.18 10.35
C ASN A 282 13.80 -2.65 10.32
N SER A 283 12.58 -2.20 10.56
CA SER A 283 12.21 -0.77 10.53
C SER A 283 12.70 0.06 11.73
N GLY A 284 13.31 -0.54 12.74
CA GLY A 284 13.78 0.10 13.98
C GLY A 284 15.20 0.71 13.91
N GLY A 285 15.52 1.53 12.90
CA GLY A 285 16.83 2.19 12.80
C GLY A 285 17.10 3.13 13.97
N ALA A 286 18.34 3.08 14.49
CA ALA A 286 18.81 4.02 15.51
C ALA A 286 18.75 5.47 15.00
N PRO A 287 18.55 6.48 15.91
CA PRO A 287 18.63 7.89 15.53
C PRO A 287 20.00 8.18 14.92
N GLY A 288 20.05 8.65 13.70
CA GLY A 288 21.31 8.92 13.00
C GLY A 288 21.06 9.66 11.69
N ASP A 289 22.09 9.70 10.88
CA ASP A 289 22.06 10.26 9.55
C ASP A 289 21.21 9.36 8.62
N MET A 290 20.13 9.88 8.03
CA MET A 290 19.12 9.12 7.29
C MET A 290 18.71 9.83 6.02
N VAL A 291 18.49 9.04 4.94
CA VAL A 291 17.86 9.53 3.72
C VAL A 291 16.42 9.96 4.01
N THR A 292 16.02 11.10 3.47
CA THR A 292 14.65 11.59 3.63
C THR A 292 13.80 11.17 2.44
N LEU A 293 12.73 10.44 2.70
CA LEU A 293 11.72 10.02 1.72
C LEU A 293 10.41 10.77 2.01
N MET A 294 9.89 11.50 1.01
CA MET A 294 8.68 12.30 1.19
C MET A 294 7.99 12.61 -0.14
N THR A 295 6.77 13.12 -0.05
CA THR A 295 6.09 13.62 -1.25
C THR A 295 6.61 15.01 -1.63
N LEU A 296 6.52 15.35 -2.92
CA LEU A 296 6.83 16.70 -3.45
C LEU A 296 6.08 17.81 -2.70
N HIS A 297 4.83 17.55 -2.30
CA HIS A 297 4.05 18.51 -1.50
C HIS A 297 4.66 18.77 -0.12
N GLY A 298 5.14 17.70 0.54
CA GLY A 298 5.79 17.80 1.84
C GLY A 298 7.14 18.50 1.80
N ALA A 299 7.80 18.51 0.63
CA ALA A 299 9.13 19.10 0.47
C ALA A 299 9.13 20.63 0.38
N LYS A 300 7.95 21.28 0.32
CA LYS A 300 7.88 22.74 0.25
C LYS A 300 8.48 23.39 1.50
N GLY A 301 9.45 24.26 1.31
CA GLY A 301 10.19 24.94 2.38
C GLY A 301 11.46 24.22 2.82
N LEU A 302 11.63 22.96 2.47
CA LEU A 302 12.85 22.19 2.74
C LEU A 302 13.87 22.34 1.62
N GLU A 303 15.11 21.89 1.86
CA GLU A 303 16.20 21.89 0.88
C GLU A 303 17.22 20.80 1.23
N PHE A 304 17.82 20.18 0.21
CA PHE A 304 18.77 19.09 0.33
C PHE A 304 19.90 19.29 -0.65
N ASP A 305 21.09 18.77 -0.35
CA ASP A 305 22.21 18.86 -1.29
C ASP A 305 21.92 18.04 -2.55
N ILE A 306 21.42 16.82 -2.37
CA ILE A 306 21.11 15.87 -3.43
C ILE A 306 19.62 15.52 -3.39
N VAL A 307 18.95 15.63 -4.53
CA VAL A 307 17.53 15.28 -4.66
C VAL A 307 17.32 14.29 -5.80
N PHE A 308 16.69 13.19 -5.50
CA PHE A 308 16.16 12.23 -6.47
C PHE A 308 14.66 12.48 -6.68
N LEU A 309 14.23 12.47 -7.93
CA LEU A 309 12.89 12.76 -8.40
C LEU A 309 12.38 11.60 -9.28
N PRO A 310 11.99 10.47 -8.68
CA PRO A 310 11.56 9.29 -9.43
C PRO A 310 10.14 9.41 -9.96
N GLY A 311 9.79 8.51 -10.91
CA GLY A 311 8.45 8.32 -11.40
C GLY A 311 7.95 9.46 -12.30
N TRP A 312 8.82 10.07 -13.10
CA TRP A 312 8.41 11.10 -14.08
C TRP A 312 7.81 10.46 -15.33
N GLU A 313 6.57 9.99 -15.18
CA GLU A 313 5.81 9.24 -16.20
C GLU A 313 4.41 9.84 -16.36
N GLU A 314 3.87 9.78 -17.58
CA GLU A 314 2.48 10.17 -17.84
C GLU A 314 1.50 9.34 -16.99
N GLY A 315 0.52 10.04 -16.39
CA GLY A 315 -0.45 9.43 -15.48
C GLY A 315 0.02 9.35 -14.03
N LEU A 316 1.34 9.29 -13.78
CA LEU A 316 1.95 9.31 -12.47
C LEU A 316 2.42 10.72 -12.08
N PHE A 317 3.16 11.38 -12.97
CA PHE A 317 3.57 12.77 -12.81
C PHE A 317 3.77 13.45 -14.19
N PRO A 318 2.80 14.25 -14.70
CA PRO A 318 1.60 14.74 -14.00
C PRO A 318 0.60 13.65 -13.64
N HIS A 319 -0.02 13.79 -12.47
CA HIS A 319 -0.95 12.79 -11.96
C HIS A 319 -2.27 12.82 -12.75
N GLN A 320 -2.71 11.66 -13.25
CA GLN A 320 -3.88 11.55 -14.12
C GLN A 320 -5.13 12.19 -13.53
N ARG A 321 -5.38 11.94 -12.25
CA ARG A 321 -6.53 12.51 -11.54
C ARG A 321 -6.54 14.04 -11.56
N ALA A 322 -5.37 14.69 -11.43
CA ALA A 322 -5.30 16.16 -11.48
C ALA A 322 -5.69 16.70 -12.85
N LEU A 323 -5.38 15.95 -13.92
CA LEU A 323 -5.77 16.27 -15.29
C LEU A 323 -7.27 16.05 -15.50
N ASP A 324 -7.81 14.94 -15.01
CA ASP A 324 -9.23 14.57 -15.16
C ASP A 324 -10.16 15.55 -14.42
N GLU A 325 -9.79 15.96 -13.19
CA GLU A 325 -10.61 16.84 -12.37
C GLU A 325 -10.50 18.32 -12.77
N ASN A 326 -9.30 18.78 -13.18
CA ASN A 326 -9.03 20.22 -13.36
C ASN A 326 -8.46 20.58 -14.73
N GLY A 327 -8.29 19.64 -15.65
CA GLY A 327 -7.80 19.89 -17.01
C GLY A 327 -6.46 20.65 -17.04
N MET A 328 -6.41 21.73 -17.80
CA MET A 328 -5.19 22.57 -17.93
C MET A 328 -4.76 23.22 -16.63
N LYS A 329 -5.70 23.63 -15.77
CA LYS A 329 -5.35 24.17 -14.43
C LYS A 329 -4.66 23.12 -13.56
N GLY A 330 -5.13 21.86 -13.64
CA GLY A 330 -4.48 20.73 -12.98
C GLY A 330 -3.06 20.50 -13.49
N LEU A 331 -2.85 20.54 -14.81
CA LEU A 331 -1.53 20.42 -15.41
C LEU A 331 -0.58 21.53 -14.94
N GLU A 332 -1.05 22.77 -14.88
CA GLU A 332 -0.26 23.89 -14.38
C GLU A 332 0.12 23.75 -12.90
N GLU A 333 -0.76 23.20 -12.06
CA GLU A 333 -0.45 22.93 -10.66
C GLU A 333 0.59 21.79 -10.53
N GLU A 334 0.46 20.72 -11.30
CA GLU A 334 1.46 19.65 -11.36
C GLU A 334 2.83 20.20 -11.83
N ARG A 335 2.85 21.11 -12.80
CA ARG A 335 4.09 21.76 -13.24
C ARG A 335 4.70 22.67 -12.16
N ARG A 336 3.87 23.35 -11.35
CA ARG A 336 4.35 24.11 -10.17
C ARG A 336 4.95 23.16 -9.13
N LEU A 337 4.38 21.98 -8.99
CA LEU A 337 4.89 20.95 -8.07
C LEU A 337 6.23 20.39 -8.57
N ALA A 338 6.36 20.15 -9.87
CA ALA A 338 7.63 19.74 -10.49
C ALA A 338 8.72 20.80 -10.32
N TYR A 339 8.38 22.06 -10.53
CA TYR A 339 9.26 23.20 -10.24
C TYR A 339 9.72 23.20 -8.78
N VAL A 340 8.80 23.00 -7.83
CA VAL A 340 9.15 22.89 -6.41
C VAL A 340 10.13 21.76 -6.19
N GLY A 341 9.88 20.57 -6.73
CA GLY A 341 10.74 19.39 -6.57
C GLY A 341 12.17 19.65 -7.03
N ILE A 342 12.32 20.12 -8.27
CA ILE A 342 13.65 20.43 -8.84
C ILE A 342 14.40 21.47 -7.98
N THR A 343 13.71 22.51 -7.53
CA THR A 343 14.31 23.61 -6.73
C THR A 343 14.57 23.23 -5.27
N ARG A 344 14.29 22.00 -4.84
CA ARG A 344 14.72 21.51 -3.51
C ARG A 344 16.20 21.15 -3.49
N ALA A 345 16.79 20.87 -4.65
CA ALA A 345 18.21 20.53 -4.76
C ALA A 345 19.10 21.76 -4.65
N ARG A 346 20.13 21.64 -3.82
CA ARG A 346 21.20 22.64 -3.69
C ARG A 346 22.36 22.41 -4.65
N LYS A 347 22.75 21.14 -4.84
CA LYS A 347 23.94 20.76 -5.64
C LYS A 347 23.60 19.89 -6.83
N GLN A 348 22.79 18.84 -6.64
CA GLN A 348 22.48 17.86 -7.68
C GLN A 348 21.01 17.47 -7.65
N ALA A 349 20.37 17.43 -8.82
CA ALA A 349 19.03 16.89 -9.03
C ALA A 349 19.12 15.75 -10.04
N THR A 350 18.54 14.62 -9.71
CA THR A 350 18.40 13.46 -10.60
C THR A 350 16.93 13.14 -10.78
N ILE A 351 16.46 13.19 -12.01
CA ILE A 351 15.10 12.84 -12.42
C ILE A 351 15.15 11.45 -13.04
N SER A 352 14.23 10.57 -12.69
CA SER A 352 14.14 9.24 -13.27
C SER A 352 12.71 8.84 -13.63
N TYR A 353 12.59 7.89 -14.55
CA TYR A 353 11.31 7.31 -14.96
C TYR A 353 11.52 5.83 -15.33
N ALA A 354 10.47 5.02 -15.16
CA ALA A 354 10.46 3.65 -15.62
C ALA A 354 9.84 3.56 -17.02
N ALA A 355 10.42 2.70 -17.89
CA ALA A 355 9.89 2.46 -19.23
C ALA A 355 8.71 1.48 -19.24
N ASN A 356 8.60 0.66 -18.21
CA ASN A 356 7.55 -0.35 -18.06
C ASN A 356 7.01 -0.35 -16.64
N ARG A 357 5.71 -0.60 -16.51
CA ARG A 357 5.03 -0.84 -15.23
C ARG A 357 4.25 -2.15 -15.33
N ARG A 358 4.28 -2.94 -14.28
CA ARG A 358 3.47 -4.15 -14.20
C ARG A 358 2.08 -3.76 -13.66
N ILE A 359 1.04 -3.94 -14.48
CA ILE A 359 -0.35 -3.64 -14.13
C ILE A 359 -1.18 -4.89 -14.39
N HIS A 360 -1.88 -5.41 -13.37
CA HIS A 360 -2.67 -6.66 -13.45
C HIS A 360 -1.88 -7.83 -14.06
N ASN A 361 -0.69 -8.05 -13.54
CA ASN A 361 0.23 -9.12 -13.95
C ASN A 361 0.70 -9.03 -15.42
N GLN A 362 0.51 -7.89 -16.09
CA GLN A 362 0.94 -7.62 -17.45
C GLN A 362 1.91 -6.44 -17.50
N TRP A 363 2.99 -6.59 -18.25
CA TRP A 363 3.89 -5.48 -18.52
C TRP A 363 3.24 -4.50 -19.48
N GLN A 364 3.14 -3.25 -19.06
CA GLN A 364 2.66 -2.14 -19.89
C GLN A 364 3.78 -1.11 -20.03
N SER A 365 3.96 -0.63 -21.26
CA SER A 365 4.92 0.44 -21.51
C SER A 365 4.42 1.74 -20.90
N ALA A 366 5.24 2.34 -20.03
CA ALA A 366 5.00 3.64 -19.46
C ALA A 366 5.57 4.73 -20.36
N LEU A 367 4.84 5.82 -20.55
CA LEU A 367 5.31 6.96 -21.32
C LEU A 367 6.08 7.91 -20.41
N PRO A 368 7.29 8.37 -20.81
CA PRO A 368 7.98 9.41 -20.08
C PRO A 368 7.11 10.67 -19.92
N SER A 369 7.19 11.31 -18.77
CA SER A 369 6.45 12.54 -18.48
C SER A 369 6.67 13.61 -19.56
N ARG A 370 5.59 14.27 -19.98
CA ARG A 370 5.66 15.46 -20.85
C ARG A 370 6.59 16.54 -20.29
N PHE A 371 6.72 16.63 -18.98
CA PHE A 371 7.60 17.57 -18.31
C PHE A 371 9.07 17.39 -18.71
N LEU A 372 9.51 16.18 -19.07
CA LEU A 372 10.88 15.93 -19.55
C LEU A 372 11.18 16.60 -20.90
N ALA A 373 10.16 16.78 -21.74
CA ALA A 373 10.29 17.48 -23.00
C ALA A 373 10.30 19.02 -22.83
N GLU A 374 9.75 19.51 -21.72
CA GLU A 374 9.69 20.94 -21.38
C GLU A 374 10.98 21.46 -20.71
N LEU A 375 11.88 20.56 -20.32
CA LEU A 375 13.16 20.93 -19.72
C LEU A 375 14.16 21.40 -20.79
N PRO A 376 14.95 22.48 -20.54
CA PRO A 376 15.96 22.99 -21.47
C PRO A 376 17.15 22.01 -21.61
N LYS A 377 17.35 21.50 -22.82
CA LYS A 377 18.30 20.41 -23.13
C LYS A 377 19.75 20.70 -22.73
N GLU A 378 20.16 21.95 -22.83
CA GLU A 378 21.52 22.40 -22.51
C GLU A 378 21.88 22.24 -21.02
N ASN A 379 20.84 22.20 -20.15
CA ASN A 379 21.01 22.06 -18.71
C ASN A 379 20.85 20.62 -18.21
N LEU A 380 20.71 19.66 -19.13
CA LEU A 380 20.45 18.25 -18.81
C LEU A 380 21.67 17.38 -19.17
N ASP A 381 21.91 16.37 -18.33
CA ASP A 381 22.76 15.21 -18.60
C ASP A 381 21.85 13.98 -18.76
N ARG A 382 21.54 13.63 -20.03
CA ARG A 382 20.65 12.52 -20.34
C ARG A 382 21.43 11.21 -20.44
N ARG A 383 21.12 10.26 -19.55
CA ARG A 383 21.72 8.92 -19.47
C ARG A 383 20.74 7.82 -19.91
N ASP A 384 19.56 8.20 -20.40
CA ASP A 384 18.47 7.32 -20.83
C ASP A 384 18.64 6.72 -22.25
N GLY A 385 19.71 7.08 -22.96
CA GLY A 385 19.90 6.76 -24.38
C GLY A 385 19.98 5.29 -24.77
N ASN A 386 20.31 4.38 -23.85
CA ASN A 386 20.41 2.96 -24.15
C ASN A 386 19.07 2.23 -24.11
N LEU A 387 18.16 2.60 -23.23
CA LEU A 387 16.82 2.01 -23.14
C LEU A 387 15.90 2.50 -24.26
N LEU A 388 15.99 3.77 -24.64
CA LEU A 388 15.24 4.33 -25.77
C LEU A 388 15.63 3.73 -27.14
N ARG A 389 16.86 3.21 -27.29
CA ARG A 389 17.26 2.50 -28.50
C ARG A 389 16.66 1.11 -28.62
N GLN A 390 16.38 0.42 -27.51
CA GLN A 390 15.73 -0.88 -27.51
C GLN A 390 14.22 -0.80 -27.79
N THR A 391 13.55 0.27 -27.35
CA THR A 391 12.14 0.51 -27.67
C THR A 391 11.89 1.03 -29.09
N ARG A 392 12.87 1.67 -29.73
CA ARG A 392 12.76 2.12 -31.14
C ARG A 392 12.81 0.99 -32.18
N SER A 393 13.17 -0.22 -31.79
CA SER A 393 13.08 -1.39 -32.70
C SER A 393 11.65 -1.94 -32.85
N VAL A 394 10.68 -1.39 -32.15
CA VAL A 394 9.26 -1.71 -32.22
C VAL A 394 8.47 -0.44 -32.58
N GLY A 395 8.50 -0.06 -33.86
CA GLY A 395 7.59 0.93 -34.45
C GLY A 395 7.93 2.39 -34.19
N GLU A 396 8.48 3.07 -35.20
CA GLU A 396 8.51 4.56 -35.28
C GLU A 396 7.07 5.08 -35.20
N VAL A 397 6.71 5.71 -34.09
CA VAL A 397 5.52 6.55 -33.98
C VAL A 397 5.97 8.00 -34.04
N ASP A 398 5.65 8.64 -35.16
CA ASP A 398 5.88 10.06 -35.43
C ASP A 398 5.04 10.90 -34.45
N TRP A 399 5.70 11.64 -33.57
CA TRP A 399 5.09 12.41 -32.47
C TRP A 399 4.51 13.77 -32.88
N GLN A 400 4.52 14.11 -34.16
CA GLN A 400 4.05 15.44 -34.62
C GLN A 400 2.61 15.51 -35.12
N SER A 401 1.92 14.37 -35.25
CA SER A 401 0.57 14.38 -35.83
C SER A 401 -0.42 13.49 -35.05
N GLY A 402 -1.06 14.01 -34.02
CA GLY A 402 -2.15 13.22 -33.43
C GLY A 402 -2.73 13.65 -32.10
N TRP A 403 -3.08 14.90 -31.95
CA TRP A 403 -4.01 15.32 -30.89
C TRP A 403 -5.42 15.35 -31.46
N GLY A 404 -6.06 14.20 -31.50
CA GLY A 404 -7.47 14.05 -31.84
C GLY A 404 -8.05 12.94 -31.01
N GLY A 405 -9.03 13.26 -30.16
CA GLY A 405 -9.63 12.37 -29.19
C GLY A 405 -10.17 11.07 -29.78
N SER A 406 -10.10 10.02 -29.00
CA SER A 406 -11.00 8.86 -29.16
C SER A 406 -11.29 8.21 -27.81
N SER A 407 -12.56 8.21 -27.57
CA SER A 407 -13.42 7.51 -26.64
C SER A 407 -13.01 6.05 -26.45
N TRP A 408 -12.87 5.62 -25.19
CA TRP A 408 -12.77 4.22 -24.80
C TRP A 408 -14.15 3.57 -24.74
N GLY A 409 -14.44 2.77 -25.73
CA GLY A 409 -15.55 1.83 -25.73
C GLY A 409 -15.42 0.93 -26.95
N GLY A 410 -15.21 -0.36 -26.74
CA GLY A 410 -15.21 -1.31 -27.85
C GLY A 410 -14.76 -2.72 -27.45
N THR A 411 -15.73 -3.55 -27.16
CA THR A 411 -15.73 -5.02 -27.18
C THR A 411 -15.19 -5.59 -28.49
N GLY A 412 -14.44 -6.71 -28.45
CA GLY A 412 -14.27 -7.49 -29.68
C GLY A 412 -13.16 -8.52 -29.65
N SER A 413 -13.56 -9.73 -29.37
CA SER A 413 -13.43 -10.93 -30.22
C SER A 413 -12.08 -11.62 -30.32
N TYR A 414 -12.13 -12.85 -29.84
CA TYR A 414 -11.16 -13.93 -29.98
C TYR A 414 -10.80 -14.23 -31.44
N ASN A 415 -9.52 -14.47 -31.71
CA ASN A 415 -9.21 -15.44 -32.76
C ASN A 415 -8.00 -16.30 -32.37
N ASN A 416 -8.21 -17.58 -32.54
CA ASN A 416 -7.41 -18.73 -32.16
C ASN A 416 -6.49 -19.07 -33.34
N SER A 417 -5.19 -19.26 -33.12
CA SER A 417 -4.37 -20.01 -34.08
C SER A 417 -3.30 -20.82 -33.37
N ARG A 418 -3.46 -22.11 -33.48
CA ARG A 418 -2.51 -23.19 -33.15
C ARG A 418 -1.30 -23.17 -34.08
N ASN A 419 -0.13 -23.49 -33.57
CA ASN A 419 0.82 -24.48 -34.11
C ASN A 419 2.04 -24.61 -33.21
N SER A 420 2.25 -25.73 -32.68
CA SER A 420 3.00 -26.98 -32.99
C SER A 420 4.47 -26.91 -32.60
N ALA A 421 4.79 -27.69 -31.59
CA ALA A 421 5.84 -28.66 -31.35
C ALA A 421 7.28 -28.42 -31.86
N THR A 422 8.26 -28.55 -30.95
CA THR A 422 9.36 -29.48 -31.12
C THR A 422 10.02 -29.88 -29.81
N ARG A 423 10.45 -31.12 -29.76
CA ARG A 423 11.10 -31.91 -28.71
C ARG A 423 12.58 -31.50 -28.50
N GLY A 424 13.11 -31.82 -27.32
CA GLY A 424 14.56 -31.97 -27.13
C GLY A 424 14.99 -32.14 -25.70
N ALA A 425 15.09 -33.40 -25.30
CA ALA A 425 16.21 -34.09 -24.64
C ALA A 425 16.70 -33.60 -23.25
N GLY A 426 16.60 -34.53 -22.32
CA GLY A 426 17.07 -34.61 -20.98
C GLY A 426 18.59 -34.58 -20.76
N SER A 427 18.94 -34.32 -19.53
CA SER A 427 20.15 -34.84 -18.91
C SER A 427 19.92 -35.04 -17.42
N THR A 428 20.01 -36.27 -17.01
CA THR A 428 20.11 -36.79 -15.66
C THR A 428 21.43 -36.38 -15.02
N TRP A 429 21.39 -35.87 -13.80
CA TRP A 429 22.55 -35.85 -12.91
C TRP A 429 22.19 -36.50 -11.59
N THR A 430 22.72 -37.70 -11.36
CA THR A 430 22.83 -38.39 -10.08
C THR A 430 24.04 -37.89 -9.34
N GLY A 431 23.86 -37.39 -8.13
CA GLY A 431 24.94 -36.99 -7.21
C GLY A 431 24.58 -37.35 -5.81
N ASN A 432 25.11 -38.49 -5.40
CA ASN A 432 24.99 -39.12 -4.08
C ASN A 432 25.99 -38.48 -3.10
N THR A 433 25.52 -37.84 -2.03
CA THR A 433 26.37 -37.59 -0.85
C THR A 433 25.57 -37.80 0.43
N ARG A 434 25.93 -38.90 1.10
CA ARG A 434 25.51 -39.20 2.46
C ARG A 434 26.03 -38.13 3.43
N ARG A 435 25.16 -37.49 4.18
CA ARG A 435 25.47 -36.88 5.48
C ARG A 435 24.61 -37.52 6.55
N ARG A 436 25.28 -37.92 7.61
CA ARG A 436 24.73 -38.59 8.79
C ARG A 436 23.83 -37.59 9.52
N ASP A 437 22.57 -37.95 9.69
CA ASP A 437 21.63 -37.28 10.56
C ASP A 437 21.78 -37.84 11.97
N ASN A 438 22.08 -36.96 12.90
CA ASN A 438 21.80 -37.23 14.31
C ASN A 438 20.32 -36.88 14.54
N VAL A 439 19.48 -37.88 14.36
CA VAL A 439 18.07 -37.77 14.77
C VAL A 439 18.03 -38.08 16.26
N ILE A 440 17.67 -37.09 17.06
CA ILE A 440 17.23 -37.31 18.44
C ILE A 440 15.75 -37.68 18.33
N ASP A 441 15.45 -38.96 18.47
CA ASP A 441 14.08 -39.44 18.66
C ASP A 441 13.55 -38.90 19.99
N VAL A 442 12.76 -37.86 19.94
CA VAL A 442 11.87 -37.48 21.03
C VAL A 442 10.54 -38.18 20.75
N GLU A 443 10.24 -39.21 21.48
CA GLU A 443 8.92 -39.83 21.49
C GLU A 443 7.88 -38.74 21.76
N PRO A 444 6.84 -38.60 20.93
CA PRO A 444 5.74 -37.70 21.25
C PRO A 444 4.95 -38.33 22.41
N ASP A 445 5.16 -37.80 23.60
CA ASP A 445 4.20 -38.00 24.67
C ASP A 445 2.82 -37.68 24.12
N ALA A 446 2.02 -38.72 23.99
CA ALA A 446 0.64 -38.64 23.60
C ALA A 446 -0.09 -37.80 24.65
N VAL A 447 -0.15 -36.47 24.41
CA VAL A 447 -1.11 -35.62 25.10
C VAL A 447 -2.48 -36.14 24.69
N ARG A 448 -3.01 -37.04 25.49
CA ARG A 448 -4.41 -37.38 25.48
C ARG A 448 -5.17 -36.07 25.73
N LEU A 449 -5.63 -35.45 24.64
CA LEU A 449 -6.70 -34.48 24.70
C LEU A 449 -7.91 -35.17 25.33
N VAL A 450 -8.01 -35.06 26.65
CA VAL A 450 -9.23 -35.35 27.36
C VAL A 450 -10.24 -34.35 26.79
N LYS A 451 -11.13 -34.84 25.91
CA LYS A 451 -12.39 -34.14 25.58
C LYS A 451 -13.08 -33.92 26.94
N LYS A 452 -12.96 -32.71 27.48
CA LYS A 452 -13.78 -32.26 28.59
C LYS A 452 -15.20 -32.22 28.03
N GLY A 453 -15.94 -33.33 28.20
CA GLY A 453 -17.36 -33.36 27.95
C GLY A 453 -18.02 -32.28 28.81
N SER A 454 -19.11 -31.70 28.32
CA SER A 454 -19.88 -30.72 29.08
C SER A 454 -20.15 -31.25 30.47
N SER A 455 -19.88 -30.46 31.51
CA SER A 455 -20.21 -30.79 32.91
C SER A 455 -21.69 -30.90 33.19
N HIS A 456 -22.54 -30.72 32.16
CA HIS A 456 -24.00 -30.68 32.21
C HIS A 456 -24.59 -31.85 31.43
N GLN A 457 -25.59 -32.49 32.01
CA GLN A 457 -26.36 -33.59 31.39
C GLN A 457 -27.78 -33.18 31.11
N ALA A 458 -28.43 -33.91 30.20
CA ALA A 458 -29.89 -33.72 29.96
C ALA A 458 -30.68 -33.91 31.26
N GLY A 459 -31.57 -32.96 31.55
CA GLY A 459 -32.35 -32.89 32.79
C GLY A 459 -31.77 -32.00 33.88
N ASP A 460 -30.49 -31.59 33.81
CA ASP A 460 -29.86 -30.72 34.80
C ASP A 460 -30.58 -29.37 34.87
N ARG A 461 -30.84 -28.89 36.11
CA ARG A 461 -31.32 -27.54 36.37
C ARG A 461 -30.16 -26.58 36.37
N VAL A 462 -30.23 -25.57 35.50
CA VAL A 462 -29.12 -24.65 35.24
C VAL A 462 -29.58 -23.20 35.22
N PHE A 463 -28.64 -22.29 35.40
CA PHE A 463 -28.87 -20.85 35.30
C PHE A 463 -27.94 -20.25 34.20
N HIS A 464 -28.51 -19.35 33.42
CA HIS A 464 -27.83 -18.57 32.41
C HIS A 464 -28.07 -17.09 32.62
N GLN A 465 -27.03 -16.27 32.66
CA GLN A 465 -27.13 -14.85 33.01
C GLN A 465 -28.12 -14.07 32.14
N LYS A 466 -28.23 -14.40 30.84
CA LYS A 466 -29.13 -13.72 29.89
C LYS A 466 -30.55 -14.28 29.87
N PHE A 467 -30.70 -15.58 30.05
CA PHE A 467 -32.00 -16.28 29.85
C PHE A 467 -32.66 -16.76 31.14
N GLY A 468 -31.91 -16.70 32.27
CA GLY A 468 -32.43 -17.13 33.58
C GLY A 468 -32.34 -18.63 33.82
N TYR A 469 -33.19 -19.19 34.67
CA TYR A 469 -33.26 -20.61 34.98
C TYR A 469 -33.86 -21.44 33.86
N GLY A 470 -33.35 -22.67 33.67
CA GLY A 470 -33.85 -23.61 32.68
C GLY A 470 -33.42 -25.03 32.95
N ARG A 471 -33.85 -25.97 32.12
CA ARG A 471 -33.40 -27.37 32.14
C ARG A 471 -32.71 -27.73 30.84
N VAL A 472 -31.60 -28.43 30.95
CA VAL A 472 -30.86 -28.95 29.80
C VAL A 472 -31.70 -30.03 29.11
N VAL A 473 -31.97 -29.82 27.82
CA VAL A 473 -32.70 -30.77 26.97
C VAL A 473 -31.69 -31.69 26.28
N MET A 474 -30.63 -31.10 25.72
CA MET A 474 -29.60 -31.83 25.03
C MET A 474 -28.22 -31.16 25.26
N ALA A 475 -27.16 -31.97 25.36
CA ALA A 475 -25.81 -31.53 25.43
C ALA A 475 -25.04 -32.10 24.24
N ASP A 476 -24.40 -31.21 23.45
CA ASP A 476 -23.60 -31.55 22.29
C ASP A 476 -22.22 -30.84 22.40
N GLY A 477 -21.26 -31.53 23.00
CA GLY A 477 -19.96 -30.98 23.30
C GLY A 477 -20.05 -29.72 24.18
N ASP A 478 -19.59 -28.57 23.66
CA ASP A 478 -19.62 -27.28 24.35
C ASP A 478 -20.94 -26.51 24.14
N LYS A 479 -21.95 -27.09 23.47
CA LYS A 479 -23.25 -26.48 23.18
C LYS A 479 -24.33 -27.21 23.94
N LEU A 480 -25.22 -26.43 24.57
CA LEU A 480 -26.36 -26.95 25.33
C LEU A 480 -27.66 -26.42 24.72
N GLU A 481 -28.60 -27.28 24.53
CA GLU A 481 -29.97 -26.90 24.23
C GLU A 481 -30.78 -26.91 25.53
N ILE A 482 -31.25 -25.74 25.96
CA ILE A 482 -31.88 -25.52 27.27
C ILE A 482 -33.28 -24.96 27.07
N SER A 483 -34.24 -25.58 27.74
CA SER A 483 -35.59 -25.03 27.89
C SER A 483 -35.60 -24.09 29.08
N PHE A 484 -35.56 -22.81 28.84
CA PHE A 484 -35.58 -21.77 29.84
C PHE A 484 -37.03 -21.46 30.28
N ASP A 485 -37.23 -21.21 31.57
CA ASP A 485 -38.56 -20.98 32.15
C ASP A 485 -39.30 -19.76 31.54
N LYS A 486 -38.54 -18.69 31.17
CA LYS A 486 -39.08 -17.44 30.60
C LYS A 486 -38.78 -17.23 29.13
N ALA A 487 -37.70 -17.84 28.62
CA ALA A 487 -37.20 -17.57 27.26
C ALA A 487 -37.45 -18.70 26.27
N GLY A 488 -38.03 -19.84 26.72
CA GLY A 488 -38.29 -21.02 25.90
C GLY A 488 -36.98 -21.76 25.51
N LEU A 489 -37.04 -22.57 24.46
CA LEU A 489 -35.91 -23.35 24.01
C LEU A 489 -34.83 -22.46 23.35
N LYS A 490 -33.62 -22.56 23.87
CA LYS A 490 -32.45 -21.81 23.36
C LYS A 490 -31.24 -22.69 23.29
N LYS A 491 -30.40 -22.44 22.26
CA LYS A 491 -29.09 -23.04 22.10
C LYS A 491 -28.05 -22.09 22.67
N VAL A 492 -27.26 -22.54 23.66
CA VAL A 492 -26.27 -21.73 24.36
C VAL A 492 -24.94 -22.46 24.53
N MET A 493 -23.87 -21.71 24.80
CA MET A 493 -22.57 -22.31 25.11
C MET A 493 -22.53 -22.75 26.57
N ALA A 494 -22.03 -23.96 26.83
CA ALA A 494 -21.89 -24.52 28.20
C ALA A 494 -21.05 -23.59 29.10
N GLY A 495 -20.07 -22.87 28.55
CA GLY A 495 -19.25 -21.91 29.27
C GLY A 495 -20.04 -20.71 29.88
N PHE A 496 -21.26 -20.42 29.44
CA PHE A 496 -22.11 -19.36 30.01
C PHE A 496 -23.20 -19.89 30.98
N VAL A 497 -23.16 -21.20 31.23
CA VAL A 497 -24.16 -21.87 32.05
C VAL A 497 -23.53 -22.34 33.34
N ILE A 498 -24.21 -22.12 34.48
CA ILE A 498 -23.85 -22.64 35.80
C ILE A 498 -24.96 -23.52 36.33
N ARG A 499 -24.65 -24.48 37.20
CA ARG A 499 -25.66 -25.27 37.86
C ARG A 499 -26.51 -24.41 38.76
N ALA A 500 -27.79 -24.71 38.85
CA ALA A 500 -28.76 -23.92 39.62
C ALA A 500 -28.45 -23.85 41.12
N ASP A 501 -27.69 -24.79 41.64
CA ASP A 501 -27.22 -24.85 43.03
C ASP A 501 -25.96 -23.98 43.28
N GLN A 502 -25.36 -23.47 42.23
CA GLN A 502 -24.17 -22.60 42.26
C GLN A 502 -24.46 -21.15 41.79
N ALA A 503 -25.75 -20.84 41.49
CA ALA A 503 -26.18 -19.57 40.91
C ALA A 503 -26.58 -18.50 41.97
#